data_58492988b9dc49d8ec8e23b13128a330
#
_entry.id   58492988b9dc49d8ec8e23b13128a330
#
_cell.length_a   1.000
_cell.length_b   1.000
_cell.length_c   1.000
_cell.angle_alpha   90.00
_cell.angle_beta   90.00
_cell.angle_gamma   90.00
#
_symmetry.space_group_name_H-M   'P 1'
#
loop_
_entity.id
_entity.type
_entity.pdbx_description
1 polymer ?
#
loop_
_entity_poly.entity_id
_entity_poly.type
_entity_poly.pdbx_seq_one_letter_code
_entity_poly.pdbx_strand_id
1 'polypeptide(L)'
;MPNENAEVRTANTEAGRPQRKENGRRPQFKRREPKEFDSVVVSINRVSKTVKGGRRMRFAALVVVGDHKGRIGFGMGKATEVPDAIRKAEEAANKNVFRCNLVEGTRTVPHSVKVTHGSSTVFLAPAAPGTGVIAGGAVRNILELAGVSDVLSKVIGSRTAVNVVSATLEALKSMRTVEEVAKIRDKKVAEIR
;
A
#
# COMPACT_ATOMS: atom_id res chain seq x y z
N MET A 1 -64.41 40.19 51.27
CA MET A 1 -64.23 38.75 51.45
C MET A 1 -63.07 38.35 50.55
N PRO A 2 -61.80 38.21 51.04
CA PRO A 2 -60.69 37.76 50.23
C PRO A 2 -60.69 36.23 50.14
N ASN A 3 -60.22 35.72 49.01
CA ASN A 3 -60.28 34.33 48.53
C ASN A 3 -59.12 33.51 49.10
N GLU A 4 -59.41 32.60 50.01
CA GLU A 4 -58.50 31.75 50.77
C GLU A 4 -58.02 30.52 49.96
N ASN A 5 -57.88 30.57 48.64
CA ASN A 5 -57.52 29.42 47.85
C ASN A 5 -56.23 29.55 47.02
N ALA A 6 -55.28 30.39 47.48
CA ALA A 6 -54.02 30.61 46.73
C ALA A 6 -52.73 30.00 47.34
N GLU A 7 -52.81 29.28 48.50
CA GLU A 7 -51.60 28.86 49.26
C GLU A 7 -51.31 27.35 49.31
N VAL A 8 -51.86 26.50 48.44
CA VAL A 8 -51.62 25.03 48.51
C VAL A 8 -51.08 24.47 47.16
N ARG A 9 -50.30 25.22 46.44
CA ARG A 9 -49.69 24.65 45.19
C ARG A 9 -48.19 24.88 44.96
N THR A 10 -47.40 25.11 45.99
CA THR A 10 -45.94 25.30 45.87
C THR A 10 -45.11 24.38 46.74
N ALA A 11 -45.54 23.16 46.97
CA ALA A 11 -44.74 22.16 47.67
C ALA A 11 -44.92 20.79 46.97
N ASN A 12 -44.28 20.53 45.86
CA ASN A 12 -43.85 19.19 45.40
C ASN A 12 -43.33 19.20 43.97
N THR A 13 -42.13 19.71 43.73
CA THR A 13 -41.40 19.43 42.49
C THR A 13 -39.87 19.50 42.68
N GLU A 14 -39.40 18.89 43.78
CA GLU A 14 -37.98 18.54 43.94
C GLU A 14 -37.85 17.05 44.18
N ALA A 15 -38.16 16.25 43.16
CA ALA A 15 -37.86 14.81 43.17
C ALA A 15 -37.18 14.44 41.86
N GLY A 16 -35.85 14.33 41.92
CA GLY A 16 -35.12 13.32 41.15
C GLY A 16 -34.99 13.53 39.64
N ARG A 17 -34.25 14.55 39.19
CA ARG A 17 -33.59 14.40 37.87
C ARG A 17 -32.50 13.31 37.98
N PRO A 18 -32.56 12.20 37.23
CA PRO A 18 -31.48 11.25 37.24
C PRO A 18 -30.21 11.92 36.68
N GLN A 19 -29.18 11.99 37.47
CA GLN A 19 -27.85 12.43 37.05
C GLN A 19 -27.37 11.47 35.95
N ARG A 20 -27.36 11.99 34.72
CA ARG A 20 -26.79 11.33 33.55
C ARG A 20 -25.29 11.19 33.80
N LYS A 21 -24.86 9.99 34.22
CA LYS A 21 -23.45 9.65 34.36
C LYS A 21 -22.77 9.86 32.99
N GLU A 22 -22.03 10.97 32.88
CA GLU A 22 -21.11 11.23 31.78
C GLU A 22 -19.92 10.27 31.86
N ASN A 23 -20.16 8.99 31.53
CA ASN A 23 -19.10 8.05 31.19
C ASN A 23 -18.83 8.08 29.67
N GLY A 24 -18.71 9.29 29.14
CA GLY A 24 -18.24 9.53 27.80
C GLY A 24 -16.71 9.58 27.77
N ARG A 25 -16.03 8.43 27.92
CA ARG A 25 -14.66 8.33 27.39
C ARG A 25 -14.75 8.53 25.90
N ARG A 26 -14.53 9.79 25.45
CA ARG A 26 -14.30 10.10 24.04
C ARG A 26 -13.20 9.16 23.57
N PRO A 27 -13.39 8.39 22.49
CA PRO A 27 -12.32 7.57 21.95
C PRO A 27 -11.15 8.53 21.69
N GLN A 28 -10.06 8.35 22.43
CA GLN A 28 -8.82 9.07 22.14
C GLN A 28 -8.43 8.60 20.75
N PHE A 29 -8.55 9.49 19.77
CA PHE A 29 -7.93 9.27 18.46
C PHE A 29 -6.43 9.11 18.73
N LYS A 30 -5.96 7.83 18.74
CA LYS A 30 -4.54 7.55 18.77
C LYS A 30 -3.92 8.38 17.65
N ARG A 31 -3.04 9.33 18.00
CA ARG A 31 -2.20 10.02 17.03
C ARG A 31 -1.62 8.93 16.15
N ARG A 32 -1.92 8.97 14.86
CA ARG A 32 -1.31 8.05 13.90
C ARG A 32 0.19 8.27 14.00
N GLU A 33 0.91 7.24 14.40
CA GLU A 33 2.37 7.25 14.33
C GLU A 33 2.78 7.60 12.91
N PRO A 34 3.87 8.37 12.70
CA PRO A 34 4.32 8.68 11.36
C PRO A 34 4.49 7.37 10.59
N LYS A 35 3.84 7.25 9.44
CA LYS A 35 3.96 6.07 8.59
C LYS A 35 5.41 5.98 8.12
N GLU A 36 6.09 4.88 8.40
CA GLU A 36 7.46 4.62 7.93
C GLU A 36 7.53 4.43 6.42
N PHE A 37 6.41 4.07 5.79
CA PHE A 37 6.30 3.77 4.37
C PHE A 37 5.21 4.63 3.73
N ASP A 38 5.51 5.16 2.56
CA ASP A 38 4.52 5.76 1.68
C ASP A 38 3.71 4.68 1.00
N SER A 39 2.41 4.92 0.80
CA SER A 39 1.49 3.95 0.22
C SER A 39 0.80 4.53 -1.02
N VAL A 40 0.77 3.76 -2.11
CA VAL A 40 0.08 4.11 -3.35
C VAL A 40 -0.89 3.00 -3.73
N VAL A 41 -2.14 3.40 -4.00
CA VAL A 41 -3.17 2.48 -4.49
C VAL A 41 -3.01 2.30 -6.00
N VAL A 42 -2.70 1.08 -6.42
CA VAL A 42 -2.49 0.75 -7.84
C VAL A 42 -3.82 0.50 -8.55
N SER A 43 -4.74 -0.25 -7.92
CA SER A 43 -6.04 -0.53 -8.48
C SER A 43 -7.08 -0.83 -7.41
N ILE A 44 -8.34 -0.43 -7.69
CA ILE A 44 -9.52 -0.76 -6.88
C ILE A 44 -10.52 -1.42 -7.82
N ASN A 45 -10.92 -2.64 -7.50
CA ASN A 45 -11.86 -3.41 -8.30
C ASN A 45 -13.07 -3.81 -7.45
N ARG A 46 -14.28 -3.64 -8.01
CA ARG A 46 -15.50 -4.16 -7.43
C ARG A 46 -15.64 -5.63 -7.77
N VAL A 47 -15.65 -6.50 -6.77
CA VAL A 47 -15.79 -7.95 -6.93
C VAL A 47 -17.14 -8.42 -6.38
N SER A 48 -17.73 -9.41 -7.01
CA SER A 48 -19.03 -9.96 -6.58
C SER A 48 -18.95 -11.47 -6.42
N LYS A 49 -19.70 -11.98 -5.45
CA LYS A 49 -19.95 -13.40 -5.27
C LYS A 49 -21.47 -13.64 -5.40
N THR A 50 -21.87 -14.51 -6.32
CA THR A 50 -23.26 -14.94 -6.45
C THR A 50 -23.58 -15.97 -5.36
N VAL A 51 -24.66 -15.75 -4.64
CA VAL A 51 -25.16 -16.60 -3.56
C VAL A 51 -26.66 -16.86 -3.75
N LYS A 52 -27.23 -17.82 -3.05
CA LYS A 52 -28.69 -17.98 -2.99
C LYS A 52 -29.31 -16.67 -2.47
N GLY A 53 -30.23 -16.08 -3.22
CA GLY A 53 -30.87 -14.80 -2.90
C GLY A 53 -30.21 -13.55 -3.51
N GLY A 54 -29.11 -13.67 -4.28
CA GLY A 54 -28.52 -12.53 -4.98
C GLY A 54 -27.00 -12.49 -5.05
N ARG A 55 -26.45 -11.29 -5.21
CA ARG A 55 -24.99 -11.06 -5.32
C ARG A 55 -24.47 -10.26 -4.14
N ARG A 56 -23.43 -10.77 -3.48
CA ARG A 56 -22.70 -10.03 -2.45
C ARG A 56 -21.53 -9.28 -3.10
N MET A 57 -21.54 -7.97 -2.99
CA MET A 57 -20.49 -7.09 -3.54
C MET A 57 -19.44 -6.79 -2.47
N ARG A 58 -18.17 -6.69 -2.91
CA ARG A 58 -17.03 -6.22 -2.12
C ARG A 58 -16.08 -5.43 -2.99
N PHE A 59 -15.19 -4.69 -2.36
CA PHE A 59 -14.08 -4.00 -3.03
C PHE A 59 -12.77 -4.71 -2.75
N ALA A 60 -11.95 -4.88 -3.78
CA ALA A 60 -10.58 -5.37 -3.69
C ALA A 60 -9.64 -4.22 -4.02
N ALA A 61 -8.76 -3.86 -3.10
CA ALA A 61 -7.72 -2.86 -3.31
C ALA A 61 -6.36 -3.55 -3.42
N LEU A 62 -5.54 -3.12 -4.38
CA LEU A 62 -4.14 -3.48 -4.53
C LEU A 62 -3.30 -2.26 -4.17
N VAL A 63 -2.47 -2.39 -3.14
CA VAL A 63 -1.65 -1.31 -2.60
C VAL A 63 -0.18 -1.72 -2.63
N VAL A 64 0.67 -0.77 -2.98
CA VAL A 64 2.12 -0.88 -2.90
C VAL A 64 2.61 0.10 -1.84
N VAL A 65 3.60 -0.31 -1.05
CA VAL A 65 4.24 0.53 -0.03
C VAL A 65 5.75 0.57 -0.28
N GLY A 66 6.37 1.70 0.01
CA GLY A 66 7.82 1.86 -0.12
C GLY A 66 8.36 3.04 0.68
N ASP A 67 9.67 3.09 0.85
CA ASP A 67 10.38 4.13 1.60
C ASP A 67 11.27 5.03 0.72
N HIS A 68 11.21 4.87 -0.59
CA HIS A 68 12.10 5.52 -1.57
C HIS A 68 13.61 5.24 -1.36
N LYS A 69 13.93 4.22 -0.55
CA LYS A 69 15.31 3.83 -0.18
C LYS A 69 15.59 2.35 -0.49
N GLY A 70 14.86 1.78 -1.43
CA GLY A 70 15.02 0.39 -1.86
C GLY A 70 14.19 -0.61 -1.06
N ARG A 71 13.38 -0.20 -0.07
CA ARG A 71 12.44 -1.10 0.59
C ARG A 71 11.05 -0.94 -0.05
N ILE A 72 10.46 -2.06 -0.44
CA ILE A 72 9.18 -2.07 -1.13
C ILE A 72 8.38 -3.32 -0.77
N GLY A 73 7.06 -3.16 -0.75
CA GLY A 73 6.14 -4.26 -0.50
C GLY A 73 4.82 -4.06 -1.23
N PHE A 74 4.05 -5.13 -1.36
CA PHE A 74 2.69 -5.03 -1.88
C PHE A 74 1.73 -5.88 -1.08
N GLY A 75 0.47 -5.49 -1.10
CA GLY A 75 -0.59 -6.23 -0.46
C GLY A 75 -1.93 -6.05 -1.18
N MET A 76 -2.80 -7.04 -1.02
CA MET A 76 -4.17 -7.00 -1.51
C MET A 76 -5.14 -7.17 -0.35
N GLY A 77 -6.09 -6.25 -0.23
CA GLY A 77 -7.16 -6.29 0.76
C GLY A 77 -8.54 -6.34 0.11
N LYS A 78 -9.49 -7.04 0.76
CA LYS A 78 -10.89 -7.07 0.33
C LYS A 78 -11.78 -6.72 1.52
N ALA A 79 -12.73 -5.78 1.30
CA ALA A 79 -13.72 -5.37 2.29
C ALA A 79 -15.04 -4.98 1.64
N THR A 80 -16.07 -4.70 2.44
CA THR A 80 -17.35 -4.16 1.99
C THR A 80 -17.22 -2.70 1.57
N GLU A 81 -16.35 -1.95 2.22
CA GLU A 81 -16.05 -0.54 1.95
C GLU A 81 -14.64 -0.37 1.39
N VAL A 82 -14.47 0.67 0.57
CA VAL A 82 -13.18 0.98 -0.07
C VAL A 82 -12.10 1.36 0.96
N PRO A 83 -12.34 2.24 1.96
CA PRO A 83 -11.32 2.60 2.95
C PRO A 83 -10.78 1.41 3.74
N ASP A 84 -11.68 0.50 4.12
CA ASP A 84 -11.32 -0.72 4.83
C ASP A 84 -10.53 -1.70 3.97
N ALA A 85 -10.84 -1.78 2.67
CA ALA A 85 -10.08 -2.60 1.73
C ALA A 85 -8.65 -2.07 1.56
N ILE A 86 -8.47 -0.74 1.47
CA ILE A 86 -7.16 -0.09 1.38
C ILE A 86 -6.37 -0.34 2.66
N ARG A 87 -6.95 -0.10 3.86
CA ARG A 87 -6.27 -0.34 5.14
C ARG A 87 -5.78 -1.78 5.27
N LYS A 88 -6.61 -2.76 4.95
CA LYS A 88 -6.22 -4.18 4.96
C LYS A 88 -5.10 -4.49 3.96
N ALA A 89 -5.13 -3.85 2.79
CA ALA A 89 -4.09 -4.00 1.79
C ALA A 89 -2.76 -3.39 2.26
N GLU A 90 -2.77 -2.20 2.90
CA GLU A 90 -1.60 -1.57 3.52
C GLU A 90 -0.99 -2.45 4.61
N GLU A 91 -1.82 -3.00 5.52
CA GLU A 91 -1.36 -3.91 6.58
C GLU A 91 -0.71 -5.18 6.00
N ALA A 92 -1.27 -5.73 4.91
CA ALA A 92 -0.69 -6.88 4.22
C ALA A 92 0.60 -6.52 3.48
N ALA A 93 0.67 -5.34 2.87
CA ALA A 93 1.86 -4.84 2.18
C ALA A 93 3.03 -4.62 3.15
N ASN A 94 2.78 -4.02 4.32
CA ASN A 94 3.80 -3.79 5.35
C ASN A 94 4.41 -5.09 5.90
N LYS A 95 3.66 -6.20 5.89
CA LYS A 95 4.19 -7.53 6.29
C LYS A 95 5.11 -8.14 5.23
N ASN A 96 4.94 -7.76 3.97
CA ASN A 96 5.63 -8.34 2.82
C ASN A 96 6.70 -7.41 2.23
N VAL A 97 7.27 -6.52 3.05
CA VAL A 97 8.33 -5.61 2.61
C VAL A 97 9.65 -6.38 2.44
N PHE A 98 10.33 -6.12 1.34
CA PHE A 98 11.69 -6.61 1.07
C PHE A 98 12.57 -5.48 0.56
N ARG A 99 13.88 -5.69 0.56
CA ARG A 99 14.87 -4.75 0.04
C ARG A 99 15.24 -5.15 -1.38
N CYS A 100 15.22 -4.19 -2.30
CA CYS A 100 15.70 -4.37 -3.66
C CYS A 100 17.13 -3.81 -3.81
N ASN A 101 17.90 -4.41 -4.71
CA ASN A 101 19.27 -4.00 -5.01
C ASN A 101 19.25 -2.89 -6.06
N LEU A 102 19.59 -1.66 -5.66
CA LEU A 102 19.74 -0.51 -6.53
C LEU A 102 21.22 -0.13 -6.63
N VAL A 103 21.61 0.46 -7.75
CA VAL A 103 22.98 0.96 -7.94
C VAL A 103 23.14 2.25 -7.12
N GLU A 104 24.12 2.27 -6.22
CA GLU A 104 24.42 3.46 -5.43
C GLU A 104 24.90 4.60 -6.34
N GLY A 105 24.38 5.80 -6.08
CA GLY A 105 24.72 7.01 -6.84
C GLY A 105 23.80 7.31 -8.03
N THR A 106 23.48 6.37 -8.89
CA THR A 106 22.64 6.59 -10.07
C THR A 106 21.16 6.26 -9.86
N ARG A 107 20.82 5.58 -8.77
CA ARG A 107 19.45 5.13 -8.46
C ARG A 107 18.74 4.46 -9.64
N THR A 108 19.48 3.69 -10.42
CA THR A 108 18.97 2.85 -11.51
C THR A 108 19.07 1.37 -11.15
N VAL A 109 18.53 0.50 -12.00
CA VAL A 109 18.63 -0.94 -11.84
C VAL A 109 20.00 -1.44 -12.31
N PRO A 110 20.60 -2.48 -11.67
CA PRO A 110 21.97 -2.92 -11.97
C PRO A 110 22.13 -3.55 -13.34
N HIS A 111 21.12 -4.26 -13.85
CA HIS A 111 21.15 -4.90 -15.16
C HIS A 111 19.75 -5.09 -15.74
N SER A 112 19.67 -5.41 -17.02
CA SER A 112 18.39 -5.71 -17.67
C SER A 112 17.87 -7.08 -17.24
N VAL A 113 16.56 -7.12 -16.94
CA VAL A 113 15.87 -8.34 -16.51
C VAL A 113 14.53 -8.46 -17.22
N LYS A 114 14.16 -9.68 -17.59
CA LYS A 114 12.85 -10.01 -18.12
C LYS A 114 12.24 -11.14 -17.28
N VAL A 115 11.16 -10.84 -16.57
CA VAL A 115 10.48 -11.79 -15.68
C VAL A 115 9.02 -11.92 -16.07
N THR A 116 8.52 -13.16 -16.02
CA THR A 116 7.14 -13.49 -16.32
C THR A 116 6.45 -14.02 -15.07
N HIS A 117 5.34 -13.41 -14.72
CA HIS A 117 4.45 -13.88 -13.65
C HIS A 117 3.04 -14.08 -14.20
N GLY A 118 2.54 -15.30 -14.16
CA GLY A 118 1.29 -15.67 -14.80
C GLY A 118 1.29 -15.35 -16.30
N SER A 119 0.40 -14.50 -16.75
CA SER A 119 0.28 -14.07 -18.17
C SER A 119 0.91 -12.72 -18.48
N SER A 120 1.61 -12.11 -17.51
CA SER A 120 2.27 -10.81 -17.66
C SER A 120 3.78 -10.97 -17.61
N THR A 121 4.47 -10.38 -18.58
CA THR A 121 5.93 -10.32 -18.60
C THR A 121 6.37 -8.87 -18.45
N VAL A 122 7.28 -8.61 -17.52
CA VAL A 122 7.86 -7.29 -17.31
C VAL A 122 9.33 -7.32 -17.71
N PHE A 123 9.72 -6.35 -18.53
CA PHE A 123 11.10 -6.08 -18.90
C PHE A 123 11.53 -4.79 -18.21
N LEU A 124 12.67 -4.82 -17.53
CA LEU A 124 13.32 -3.66 -16.91
C LEU A 124 14.74 -3.56 -17.47
N ALA A 125 15.18 -2.35 -17.78
CA ALA A 125 16.56 -2.10 -18.24
C ALA A 125 17.08 -0.81 -17.58
N PRO A 126 18.39 -0.74 -17.28
CA PRO A 126 19.01 0.47 -16.77
C PRO A 126 18.92 1.59 -17.81
N ALA A 127 18.86 2.82 -17.34
CA ALA A 127 18.83 4.02 -18.17
C ALA A 127 19.92 5.01 -17.76
N ALA A 128 20.28 5.90 -18.67
CA ALA A 128 21.20 6.99 -18.40
C ALA A 128 20.59 7.98 -17.38
N PRO A 129 21.42 8.63 -16.54
CA PRO A 129 20.95 9.66 -15.62
C PRO A 129 20.17 10.76 -16.35
N GLY A 130 19.01 11.15 -15.80
CA GLY A 130 18.13 12.16 -16.39
C GLY A 130 17.08 11.64 -17.37
N THR A 131 17.06 10.33 -17.67
CA THR A 131 16.02 9.71 -18.51
C THR A 131 14.66 9.68 -17.80
N GLY A 132 14.65 9.54 -16.47
CA GLY A 132 13.45 9.40 -15.67
C GLY A 132 12.84 7.99 -15.71
N VAL A 133 11.72 7.81 -15.05
CA VAL A 133 11.00 6.53 -14.99
C VAL A 133 10.08 6.39 -16.21
N ILE A 134 10.51 5.61 -17.20
CA ILE A 134 9.71 5.28 -18.39
C ILE A 134 9.04 3.93 -18.15
N ALA A 135 7.81 3.96 -17.60
CA ALA A 135 7.09 2.77 -17.16
C ALA A 135 5.58 2.91 -17.29
N GLY A 136 4.88 1.78 -17.42
CA GLY A 136 3.42 1.72 -17.30
C GLY A 136 2.97 1.99 -15.87
N GLY A 137 1.74 2.47 -15.66
CA GLY A 137 1.27 3.00 -14.36
C GLY A 137 1.56 2.11 -13.15
N ALA A 138 1.22 0.82 -13.21
CA ALA A 138 1.48 -0.10 -12.10
C ALA A 138 2.99 -0.29 -11.83
N VAL A 139 3.81 -0.38 -12.87
CA VAL A 139 5.28 -0.52 -12.76
C VAL A 139 5.89 0.79 -12.27
N ARG A 140 5.41 1.95 -12.77
CA ARG A 140 5.88 3.27 -12.36
C ARG A 140 5.71 3.48 -10.85
N ASN A 141 4.52 3.23 -10.32
CA ASN A 141 4.24 3.38 -8.89
C ASN A 141 5.21 2.54 -8.02
N ILE A 142 5.55 1.34 -8.47
CA ILE A 142 6.51 0.47 -7.78
C ILE A 142 7.91 1.06 -7.81
N LEU A 143 8.38 1.48 -8.98
CA LEU A 143 9.74 1.98 -9.16
C LEU A 143 9.96 3.31 -8.44
N GLU A 144 8.98 4.21 -8.46
CA GLU A 144 9.00 5.47 -7.72
C GLU A 144 9.07 5.23 -6.21
N LEU A 145 8.22 4.34 -5.67
CA LEU A 145 8.25 3.96 -4.25
C LEU A 145 9.52 3.20 -3.84
N ALA A 146 10.15 2.48 -4.78
CA ALA A 146 11.45 1.86 -4.56
C ALA A 146 12.60 2.89 -4.52
N GLY A 147 12.38 4.10 -5.04
CA GLY A 147 13.40 5.15 -5.15
C GLY A 147 14.26 5.06 -6.40
N VAL A 148 13.78 4.36 -7.45
CA VAL A 148 14.42 4.32 -8.76
C VAL A 148 14.14 5.63 -9.49
N SER A 149 15.18 6.31 -9.98
CA SER A 149 15.05 7.58 -10.70
C SER A 149 15.08 7.41 -12.22
N ASP A 150 15.88 6.46 -12.71
CA ASP A 150 16.11 6.28 -14.15
C ASP A 150 15.97 4.82 -14.55
N VAL A 151 14.98 4.50 -15.40
CA VAL A 151 14.72 3.13 -15.81
C VAL A 151 13.86 3.10 -17.08
N LEU A 152 14.14 2.12 -17.94
CA LEU A 152 13.30 1.77 -19.08
C LEU A 152 12.52 0.50 -18.75
N SER A 153 11.22 0.49 -19.01
CA SER A 153 10.41 -0.70 -18.79
C SER A 153 9.40 -0.96 -19.90
N LYS A 154 9.03 -2.23 -20.04
CA LYS A 154 7.94 -2.65 -20.93
C LYS A 154 7.16 -3.80 -20.32
N VAL A 155 5.83 -3.68 -20.34
CA VAL A 155 4.92 -4.78 -20.02
C VAL A 155 4.49 -5.47 -21.30
N ILE A 156 4.66 -6.77 -21.34
CA ILE A 156 4.34 -7.64 -22.49
C ILE A 156 3.28 -8.65 -22.04
N GLY A 157 2.27 -8.89 -22.84
CA GLY A 157 1.16 -9.78 -22.52
C GLY A 157 0.05 -9.11 -21.74
N SER A 158 -0.45 -9.76 -20.70
CA SER A 158 -1.59 -9.23 -19.90
C SER A 158 -1.20 -7.99 -19.09
N ARG A 159 -2.15 -7.05 -18.98
CA ARG A 159 -2.01 -5.82 -18.18
C ARG A 159 -2.74 -5.88 -16.84
N THR A 160 -3.06 -7.08 -16.36
CA THR A 160 -3.70 -7.25 -15.07
C THR A 160 -2.79 -6.73 -13.96
N ALA A 161 -3.25 -5.72 -13.22
CA ALA A 161 -2.44 -5.00 -12.24
C ALA A 161 -1.74 -5.92 -11.22
N VAL A 162 -2.42 -6.95 -10.71
CA VAL A 162 -1.85 -7.91 -9.75
C VAL A 162 -0.66 -8.65 -10.35
N ASN A 163 -0.80 -9.19 -11.58
CA ASN A 163 0.26 -9.94 -12.24
C ASN A 163 1.46 -9.05 -12.59
N VAL A 164 1.19 -7.82 -13.07
CA VAL A 164 2.24 -6.84 -13.39
C VAL A 164 3.02 -6.45 -12.13
N VAL A 165 2.32 -6.18 -11.01
CA VAL A 165 2.96 -5.86 -9.72
C VAL A 165 3.82 -7.03 -9.26
N SER A 166 3.30 -8.27 -9.25
CA SER A 166 4.05 -9.46 -8.85
C SER A 166 5.28 -9.68 -9.73
N ALA A 167 5.13 -9.59 -11.07
CA ALA A 167 6.26 -9.72 -12.01
C ALA A 167 7.34 -8.66 -11.80
N THR A 168 6.94 -7.40 -11.52
CA THR A 168 7.90 -6.31 -11.25
C THR A 168 8.68 -6.55 -9.96
N LEU A 169 8.00 -6.99 -8.90
CA LEU A 169 8.65 -7.29 -7.63
C LEU A 169 9.57 -8.51 -7.71
N GLU A 170 9.18 -9.54 -8.46
CA GLU A 170 10.06 -10.68 -8.75
C GLU A 170 11.28 -10.26 -9.57
N ALA A 171 11.10 -9.35 -10.55
CA ALA A 171 12.21 -8.78 -11.30
C ALA A 171 13.19 -8.03 -10.38
N LEU A 172 12.70 -7.17 -9.48
CA LEU A 172 13.54 -6.45 -8.52
C LEU A 172 14.25 -7.38 -7.52
N LYS A 173 13.60 -8.48 -7.11
CA LYS A 173 14.19 -9.49 -6.22
C LYS A 173 15.27 -10.31 -6.92
N SER A 174 15.13 -10.56 -8.22
CA SER A 174 16.09 -11.36 -9.00
C SER A 174 17.36 -10.57 -9.38
N MET A 175 17.35 -9.25 -9.24
CA MET A 175 18.50 -8.40 -9.55
C MET A 175 19.65 -8.60 -8.55
N ARG A 176 20.85 -8.71 -9.09
CA ARG A 176 22.08 -8.88 -8.31
C ARG A 176 23.01 -7.70 -8.53
N THR A 177 23.69 -7.28 -7.47
CA THR A 177 24.73 -6.27 -7.56
C THR A 177 26.01 -6.87 -8.14
N VAL A 178 26.88 -6.02 -8.70
CA VAL A 178 28.18 -6.46 -9.24
C VAL A 178 29.02 -7.11 -8.15
N GLU A 179 28.93 -6.61 -6.91
CA GLU A 179 29.63 -7.17 -5.75
C GLU A 179 29.16 -8.58 -5.39
N GLU A 180 27.85 -8.84 -5.47
CA GLU A 180 27.29 -10.18 -5.23
C GLU A 180 27.77 -11.18 -6.30
N VAL A 181 27.80 -10.73 -7.56
CA VAL A 181 28.29 -11.54 -8.67
C VAL A 181 29.79 -11.80 -8.52
N ALA A 182 30.59 -10.81 -8.07
CA ALA A 182 32.00 -10.95 -7.79
C ALA A 182 32.27 -12.03 -6.75
N LYS A 183 31.54 -12.01 -5.64
CA LYS A 183 31.62 -13.00 -4.55
C LYS A 183 31.26 -14.41 -5.04
N ILE A 184 30.22 -14.56 -5.89
CA ILE A 184 29.79 -15.87 -6.42
C ILE A 184 30.84 -16.47 -7.38
N ARG A 185 31.54 -15.59 -8.11
CA ARG A 185 32.57 -16.02 -9.11
C ARG A 185 33.98 -16.04 -8.55
N ASP A 186 34.19 -15.68 -7.29
CA ASP A 186 35.52 -15.53 -6.66
C ASP A 186 36.48 -14.65 -7.49
N LYS A 187 35.93 -13.53 -8.05
CA LYS A 187 36.66 -12.58 -8.88
C LYS A 187 36.59 -11.17 -8.31
N LYS A 188 37.57 -10.33 -8.67
CA LYS A 188 37.55 -8.92 -8.32
C LYS A 188 36.47 -8.20 -9.15
N VAL A 189 35.82 -7.16 -8.54
CA VAL A 189 34.78 -6.37 -9.20
C VAL A 189 35.25 -5.79 -10.56
N ALA A 190 36.53 -5.40 -10.66
CA ALA A 190 37.13 -4.86 -11.88
C ALA A 190 37.22 -5.89 -13.05
N GLU A 191 37.18 -7.21 -12.77
CA GLU A 191 37.25 -8.27 -13.75
C GLU A 191 35.85 -8.70 -14.25
N ILE A 192 34.81 -8.15 -13.69
CA ILE A 192 33.43 -8.49 -14.06
C ILE A 192 32.91 -7.42 -15.01
N ARG A 193 32.65 -7.85 -16.23
CA ARG A 193 32.01 -7.07 -17.30
C ARG A 193 30.61 -7.59 -17.58
#